data_cfef39a79f8bafe1089c7f53f648cd60
#
_entry.id   cfef39a79f8bafe1089c7f53f648cd60
#
_cell.length_a   1.000
_cell.length_b   1.000
_cell.length_c   1.000
_cell.angle_alpha   90.00
_cell.angle_beta   90.00
_cell.angle_gamma   90.00
#
_symmetry.space_group_name_H-M   'P 1'
#
loop_
_entity.id
_entity.type
_entity.pdbx_description
1 polymer ?
#
loop_
_entity_poly.entity_id
_entity_poly.type
_entity_poly.pdbx_seq_one_letter_code
_entity_poly.pdbx_strand_id
1 'polypeptide(L)'
;MSKENFETFIDFGSSKIRIAVFDNYYSKIKFFSEKECLSTFNLENINLTNSKKIIEELIQISEKKIGIHINSVNLMIDTPDLFSIDLSIKKNLEGKKINNNDIKYLLQEAKQLVQNNNFDKKIIHTIIEKFVLDDKIFYTIPEGNPECNYLTLEIKFICFSNIIFNQLSEHLKENHISIENLLCSSYIKSLNYNQLFEKYDKKVFIDIGYRKSSLSIFDKNRLILFNIIPLGGNHITKDISQVLGISEEDSESIKKSLNQTESIFSDDSKKEFISNSKIKNKLKQNISLDLLKKVIHARIDEILNLSLKNINFSSLINDKNKCILVFTGEGSKILDKNSIYLENKFNFFREMNFFEESVSTICQSGYNFNKKNYLYEVNIVSKKLKKNGFFEKLFHFFN
;
A
#
# COMPACT_ATOMS: atom_id res chain seq x y z
N MET A 1 28.77 -7.32 19.71
CA MET A 1 28.36 -6.64 18.45
C MET A 1 27.13 -5.81 18.78
N SER A 2 27.23 -4.50 18.74
CA SER A 2 26.11 -3.58 19.02
C SER A 2 24.98 -3.85 18.02
N LYS A 3 23.77 -4.13 18.51
CA LYS A 3 22.55 -4.08 17.69
C LYS A 3 22.59 -2.73 16.97
N GLU A 4 22.42 -2.76 15.66
CA GLU A 4 22.29 -1.55 14.87
C GLU A 4 21.22 -0.66 15.50
N ASN A 5 21.65 0.52 15.97
CA ASN A 5 20.74 1.47 16.60
C ASN A 5 19.79 2.13 15.62
N PHE A 6 19.89 1.78 14.32
CA PHE A 6 19.15 2.39 13.23
C PHE A 6 18.42 1.35 12.39
N GLU A 7 17.22 1.69 11.95
CA GLU A 7 16.45 0.95 10.93
C GLU A 7 16.22 1.85 9.74
N THR A 8 16.46 1.34 8.53
CA THR A 8 16.27 2.07 7.28
C THR A 8 15.07 1.53 6.54
N PHE A 9 14.19 2.42 6.07
CA PHE A 9 13.03 2.11 5.24
C PHE A 9 13.16 2.80 3.89
N ILE A 10 12.96 2.04 2.83
CA ILE A 10 12.88 2.55 1.45
C ILE A 10 11.47 2.29 0.94
N ASP A 11 10.71 3.34 0.62
CA ASP A 11 9.43 3.25 -0.07
C ASP A 11 9.67 3.37 -1.58
N PHE A 12 9.48 2.25 -2.26
CA PHE A 12 9.67 2.12 -3.71
C PHE A 12 8.33 2.31 -4.41
N GLY A 13 7.98 3.56 -4.67
CA GLY A 13 6.77 3.94 -5.39
C GLY A 13 6.97 4.04 -6.90
N SER A 14 5.87 4.14 -7.64
CA SER A 14 5.89 4.22 -9.11
C SER A 14 6.19 5.62 -9.66
N SER A 15 6.22 6.67 -8.85
CA SER A 15 6.60 8.04 -9.24
C SER A 15 7.72 8.63 -8.40
N LYS A 16 7.90 8.12 -7.19
CA LYS A 16 8.92 8.59 -6.24
C LYS A 16 9.51 7.41 -5.48
N ILE A 17 10.79 7.52 -5.15
CA ILE A 17 11.46 6.66 -4.19
C ILE A 17 11.78 7.49 -2.97
N ARG A 18 11.46 6.98 -1.79
CA ARG A 18 11.64 7.65 -0.51
C ARG A 18 12.51 6.81 0.38
N ILE A 19 13.33 7.45 1.20
CA ILE A 19 14.14 6.80 2.24
C ILE A 19 13.94 7.51 3.57
N ALA A 20 13.86 6.74 4.66
CA ALA A 20 13.94 7.27 6.01
C ALA A 20 14.78 6.36 6.91
N VAL A 21 15.58 6.96 7.76
CA VAL A 21 16.41 6.29 8.76
C VAL A 21 15.88 6.63 10.14
N PHE A 22 15.57 5.61 10.92
CA PHE A 22 15.02 5.70 12.26
C PHE A 22 16.08 5.35 13.30
N ASP A 23 16.15 6.13 14.34
CA ASP A 23 16.89 5.80 15.55
C ASP A 23 16.02 4.93 16.45
N ASN A 24 16.44 3.69 16.67
CA ASN A 24 15.69 2.72 17.47
C ASN A 24 15.66 3.07 18.97
N TYR A 25 16.65 3.79 19.46
CA TYR A 25 16.71 4.19 20.86
C TYR A 25 15.67 5.25 21.20
N TYR A 26 15.58 6.27 20.32
CA TYR A 26 14.62 7.37 20.51
C TYR A 26 13.29 7.14 19.80
N SER A 27 13.17 6.09 18.98
CA SER A 27 12.01 5.82 18.12
C SER A 27 11.63 7.02 17.23
N LYS A 28 12.62 7.74 16.72
CA LYS A 28 12.45 8.97 15.93
C LYS A 28 13.18 8.89 14.60
N ILE A 29 12.65 9.62 13.63
CA ILE A 29 13.30 9.78 12.33
C ILE A 29 14.57 10.62 12.53
N LYS A 30 15.71 10.07 12.11
CA LYS A 30 17.01 10.73 12.09
C LYS A 30 17.25 11.48 10.79
N PHE A 31 16.81 10.90 9.68
CA PHE A 31 16.96 11.46 8.36
C PHE A 31 15.87 10.94 7.43
N PHE A 32 15.45 11.75 6.48
CA PHE A 32 14.56 11.32 5.37
C PHE A 32 14.85 12.13 4.11
N SER A 33 14.58 11.53 2.96
CA SER A 33 14.70 12.16 1.64
C SER A 33 13.80 11.46 0.62
N GLU A 34 13.50 12.14 -0.49
CA GLU A 34 12.81 11.54 -1.64
C GLU A 34 13.40 12.05 -2.95
N LYS A 35 13.23 11.24 -3.99
CA LYS A 35 13.53 11.61 -5.37
C LYS A 35 12.42 11.15 -6.30
N GLU A 36 12.11 11.96 -7.32
CA GLU A 36 11.20 11.55 -8.38
C GLU A 36 11.83 10.42 -9.20
N CYS A 37 11.03 9.42 -9.46
CA CYS A 37 11.38 8.25 -10.23
C CYS A 37 10.29 8.01 -11.28
N LEU A 38 10.38 8.69 -12.41
CA LEU A 38 9.52 8.44 -13.56
C LEU A 38 9.98 7.14 -14.24
N SER A 39 9.83 6.02 -13.54
CA SER A 39 10.15 4.72 -14.11
C SER A 39 9.11 4.35 -15.15
N THR A 40 9.57 4.06 -16.36
CA THR A 40 8.74 3.40 -17.38
C THR A 40 8.54 1.94 -16.95
N PHE A 41 7.61 1.72 -16.02
CA PHE A 41 7.12 0.37 -15.74
C PHE A 41 6.21 -0.06 -16.90
N ASN A 42 6.80 -0.52 -17.99
CA ASN A 42 6.07 -1.36 -18.92
C ASN A 42 6.10 -2.79 -18.36
N LEU A 43 4.94 -3.42 -18.22
CA LEU A 43 4.81 -4.81 -17.74
C LEU A 43 5.66 -5.78 -18.58
N GLU A 44 5.94 -5.43 -19.84
CA GLU A 44 6.75 -6.23 -20.77
C GLU A 44 8.25 -5.95 -20.69
N ASN A 45 8.68 -4.74 -20.27
CA ASN A 45 10.09 -4.34 -20.19
C ASN A 45 10.32 -3.49 -18.93
N ILE A 46 10.55 -4.16 -17.80
CA ILE A 46 10.84 -3.49 -16.53
C ILE A 46 12.30 -3.02 -16.55
N ASN A 47 12.51 -1.78 -16.93
CA ASN A 47 13.83 -1.16 -16.84
C ASN A 47 13.95 -0.44 -15.47
N LEU A 48 14.64 -1.07 -14.54
CA LEU A 48 14.91 -0.52 -13.20
C LEU A 48 16.21 0.30 -13.14
N THR A 49 16.90 0.54 -14.24
CA THR A 49 18.23 1.19 -14.25
C THR A 49 18.18 2.56 -13.56
N ASN A 50 17.19 3.38 -13.88
CA ASN A 50 17.03 4.68 -13.25
C ASN A 50 16.67 4.56 -11.76
N SER A 51 15.77 3.63 -11.43
CA SER A 51 15.36 3.39 -10.04
C SER A 51 16.51 2.90 -9.18
N LYS A 52 17.35 2.01 -9.69
CA LYS A 52 18.55 1.51 -9.03
C LYS A 52 19.51 2.67 -8.69
N LYS A 53 19.79 3.52 -9.67
CA LYS A 53 20.64 4.70 -9.49
C LYS A 53 20.08 5.67 -8.42
N ILE A 54 18.78 5.90 -8.43
CA ILE A 54 18.11 6.74 -7.42
C ILE A 54 18.22 6.13 -6.01
N ILE A 55 18.06 4.82 -5.88
CA ILE A 55 18.23 4.11 -4.60
C ILE A 55 19.66 4.30 -4.08
N GLU A 56 20.68 4.09 -4.92
CA GLU A 56 22.08 4.31 -4.54
C GLU A 56 22.32 5.75 -4.05
N GLU A 57 21.86 6.74 -4.81
CA GLU A 57 22.03 8.15 -4.44
C GLU A 57 21.34 8.49 -3.11
N LEU A 58 20.12 7.96 -2.87
CA LEU A 58 19.40 8.17 -1.61
C LEU A 58 20.11 7.51 -0.41
N ILE A 59 20.66 6.32 -0.61
CA ILE A 59 21.46 5.62 0.43
C ILE A 59 22.72 6.41 0.74
N GLN A 60 23.51 6.82 -0.27
CA GLN A 60 24.74 7.60 -0.09
C GLN A 60 24.49 8.92 0.64
N ILE A 61 23.41 9.63 0.28
CA ILE A 61 23.00 10.86 0.95
C ILE A 61 22.67 10.59 2.42
N SER A 62 21.95 9.49 2.68
CA SER A 62 21.55 9.09 4.03
C SER A 62 22.78 8.77 4.89
N GLU A 63 23.69 7.92 4.40
CA GLU A 63 24.93 7.53 5.07
C GLU A 63 25.81 8.75 5.40
N LYS A 64 25.97 9.66 4.43
CA LYS A 64 26.71 10.90 4.64
C LYS A 64 26.10 11.78 5.73
N LYS A 65 24.77 11.81 5.84
CA LYS A 65 24.06 12.65 6.82
C LYS A 65 24.04 12.05 8.22
N ILE A 66 23.92 10.73 8.33
CA ILE A 66 23.88 10.03 9.63
C ILE A 66 25.26 9.62 10.13
N GLY A 67 26.27 9.58 9.25
CA GLY A 67 27.65 9.19 9.59
C GLY A 67 27.84 7.68 9.80
N ILE A 68 26.92 6.84 9.30
CA ILE A 68 26.92 5.39 9.51
C ILE A 68 26.59 4.70 8.19
N HIS A 69 27.25 3.56 7.93
CA HIS A 69 26.95 2.73 6.77
C HIS A 69 25.65 1.94 6.96
N ILE A 70 24.81 1.89 5.92
CA ILE A 70 23.53 1.19 5.90
C ILE A 70 23.77 -0.23 5.37
N ASN A 71 23.70 -1.23 6.25
CA ASN A 71 23.93 -2.65 5.90
C ASN A 71 22.61 -3.38 5.57
N SER A 72 21.48 -2.85 5.98
CA SER A 72 20.17 -3.47 5.76
C SER A 72 19.07 -2.44 5.57
N VAL A 73 18.03 -2.83 4.83
CA VAL A 73 16.85 -2.00 4.56
C VAL A 73 15.56 -2.80 4.67
N ASN A 74 14.52 -2.15 5.11
CA ASN A 74 13.13 -2.61 4.98
C ASN A 74 12.57 -1.99 3.70
N LEU A 75 12.19 -2.83 2.74
CA LEU A 75 11.73 -2.38 1.43
C LEU A 75 10.20 -2.38 1.40
N MET A 76 9.62 -1.19 1.28
CA MET A 76 8.19 -0.96 1.12
C MET A 76 7.90 -0.80 -0.38
N ILE A 77 6.95 -1.58 -0.91
CA ILE A 77 6.64 -1.60 -2.35
C ILE A 77 5.28 -0.97 -2.60
N ASP A 78 5.23 -0.06 -3.58
CA ASP A 78 4.00 0.59 -4.03
C ASP A 78 3.93 0.70 -5.57
N THR A 79 4.03 -0.44 -6.24
CA THR A 79 4.07 -0.56 -7.70
C THR A 79 2.82 -1.26 -8.24
N PRO A 80 2.48 -1.11 -9.53
CA PRO A 80 1.31 -1.76 -10.14
C PRO A 80 1.38 -3.29 -10.20
N ASP A 81 2.55 -3.88 -9.93
CA ASP A 81 2.76 -5.34 -9.92
C ASP A 81 2.27 -6.01 -8.64
N LEU A 82 1.86 -5.23 -7.67
CA LEU A 82 1.21 -5.73 -6.46
C LEU A 82 -0.21 -6.19 -6.79
N PHE A 83 -0.60 -7.34 -6.27
CA PHE A 83 -1.97 -7.84 -6.36
C PHE A 83 -2.32 -8.69 -5.13
N SER A 84 -3.59 -8.90 -4.90
CA SER A 84 -4.08 -9.76 -3.81
C SER A 84 -4.78 -11.00 -4.35
N ILE A 85 -4.63 -12.11 -3.60
CA ILE A 85 -5.31 -13.37 -3.85
C ILE A 85 -6.10 -13.72 -2.60
N ASP A 86 -7.39 -13.97 -2.78
CA ASP A 86 -8.27 -14.48 -1.73
C ASP A 86 -8.37 -16.00 -1.88
N LEU A 87 -8.15 -16.73 -0.78
CA LEU A 87 -8.22 -18.18 -0.75
C LEU A 87 -8.98 -18.65 0.47
N SER A 88 -9.96 -19.53 0.25
CA SER A 88 -10.65 -20.26 1.30
C SER A 88 -10.15 -21.70 1.33
N ILE A 89 -9.65 -22.14 2.49
CA ILE A 89 -9.14 -23.50 2.66
C ILE A 89 -9.81 -24.16 3.87
N LYS A 90 -10.24 -25.41 3.68
CA LYS A 90 -11.05 -26.16 4.66
C LYS A 90 -10.37 -27.45 5.08
N LYS A 91 -10.43 -27.76 6.39
CA LYS A 91 -9.96 -29.00 6.98
C LYS A 91 -11.10 -29.67 7.74
N ASN A 92 -11.25 -30.99 7.57
CA ASN A 92 -12.14 -31.82 8.40
C ASN A 92 -11.40 -32.18 9.71
N LEU A 93 -12.02 -31.87 10.85
CA LEU A 93 -11.49 -32.15 12.18
C LEU A 93 -12.27 -33.26 12.91
N GLU A 94 -13.38 -33.74 12.34
CA GLU A 94 -14.17 -34.86 12.88
C GLU A 94 -14.60 -34.68 14.35
N GLY A 95 -15.04 -33.46 14.70
CA GLY A 95 -15.45 -33.13 16.06
C GLY A 95 -14.30 -32.90 17.06
N LYS A 96 -13.04 -32.88 16.60
CA LYS A 96 -11.89 -32.61 17.47
C LYS A 96 -11.72 -31.13 17.78
N LYS A 97 -11.04 -30.85 18.89
CA LYS A 97 -10.66 -29.49 19.27
C LYS A 97 -9.64 -28.91 18.28
N ILE A 98 -9.86 -27.64 17.92
CA ILE A 98 -8.89 -26.91 17.09
C ILE A 98 -7.59 -26.77 17.87
N ASN A 99 -6.49 -26.93 17.18
CA ASN A 99 -5.16 -26.66 17.72
C ASN A 99 -4.34 -25.78 16.77
N ASN A 100 -3.27 -25.17 17.28
CA ASN A 100 -2.40 -24.31 16.49
C ASN A 100 -1.72 -25.02 15.31
N ASN A 101 -1.57 -26.35 15.37
CA ASN A 101 -0.98 -27.11 14.28
C ASN A 101 -1.94 -27.24 13.10
N ASP A 102 -3.26 -27.31 13.36
CA ASP A 102 -4.27 -27.31 12.29
C ASP A 102 -4.23 -26.01 11.50
N ILE A 103 -4.15 -24.86 12.20
CA ILE A 103 -4.05 -23.55 11.59
C ILE A 103 -2.73 -23.44 10.79
N LYS A 104 -1.60 -23.84 11.37
CA LYS A 104 -0.30 -23.83 10.68
C LYS A 104 -0.30 -24.72 9.43
N TYR A 105 -0.91 -25.90 9.52
CA TYR A 105 -1.04 -26.80 8.39
C TYR A 105 -1.83 -26.15 7.24
N LEU A 106 -3.03 -25.61 7.53
CA LEU A 106 -3.86 -24.93 6.54
C LEU A 106 -3.14 -23.74 5.91
N LEU A 107 -2.45 -22.92 6.72
CA LEU A 107 -1.66 -21.81 6.21
C LEU A 107 -0.52 -22.26 5.30
N GLN A 108 0.14 -23.35 5.62
CA GLN A 108 1.22 -23.89 4.80
C GLN A 108 0.68 -24.44 3.47
N GLU A 109 -0.41 -25.19 3.53
CA GLU A 109 -1.10 -25.71 2.34
C GLU A 109 -1.59 -24.57 1.44
N ALA A 110 -2.23 -23.55 2.02
CA ALA A 110 -2.68 -22.36 1.30
C ALA A 110 -1.51 -21.63 0.60
N LYS A 111 -0.38 -21.45 1.29
CA LYS A 111 0.84 -20.87 0.70
C LYS A 111 1.37 -21.68 -0.47
N GLN A 112 1.42 -23.01 -0.33
CA GLN A 112 1.86 -23.89 -1.41
C GLN A 112 0.94 -23.80 -2.63
N LEU A 113 -0.38 -23.79 -2.42
CA LEU A 113 -1.36 -23.61 -3.51
C LEU A 113 -1.15 -22.30 -4.27
N VAL A 114 -0.95 -21.19 -3.55
CA VAL A 114 -0.71 -19.89 -4.18
C VAL A 114 0.63 -19.89 -4.93
N GLN A 115 1.70 -20.43 -4.34
CA GLN A 115 3.02 -20.45 -4.96
C GLN A 115 3.08 -21.36 -6.19
N ASN A 116 2.42 -22.53 -6.16
CA ASN A 116 2.38 -23.46 -7.30
C ASN A 116 1.64 -22.88 -8.52
N ASN A 117 0.60 -22.07 -8.26
CA ASN A 117 -0.19 -21.44 -9.32
C ASN A 117 0.37 -20.07 -9.76
N ASN A 118 1.29 -19.48 -8.97
CA ASN A 118 1.88 -18.16 -9.20
C ASN A 118 3.38 -18.19 -8.91
N PHE A 119 4.11 -19.09 -9.59
CA PHE A 119 5.55 -19.33 -9.35
C PHE A 119 6.42 -18.09 -9.62
N ASP A 120 5.97 -17.19 -10.47
CA ASP A 120 6.62 -15.91 -10.79
C ASP A 120 6.36 -14.82 -9.74
N LYS A 121 5.61 -15.13 -8.69
CA LYS A 121 5.22 -14.19 -7.64
C LYS A 121 5.75 -14.59 -6.28
N LYS A 122 6.04 -13.57 -5.47
CA LYS A 122 6.46 -13.69 -4.07
C LYS A 122 5.32 -13.25 -3.17
N ILE A 123 4.92 -14.10 -2.23
CA ILE A 123 3.99 -13.70 -1.17
C ILE A 123 4.74 -12.77 -0.21
N ILE A 124 4.22 -11.58 0.03
CA ILE A 124 4.80 -10.59 0.95
C ILE A 124 3.97 -10.41 2.22
N HIS A 125 2.65 -10.59 2.16
CA HIS A 125 1.79 -10.63 3.34
C HIS A 125 0.84 -11.81 3.27
N THR A 126 0.52 -12.38 4.43
CA THR A 126 -0.49 -13.43 4.62
C THR A 126 -1.42 -12.99 5.75
N ILE A 127 -2.65 -12.67 5.41
CA ILE A 127 -3.63 -12.08 6.31
C ILE A 127 -4.76 -13.09 6.49
N ILE A 128 -5.03 -13.52 7.73
CA ILE A 128 -6.22 -14.33 8.02
C ILE A 128 -7.38 -13.37 8.21
N GLU A 129 -8.32 -13.38 7.28
CA GLU A 129 -9.49 -12.51 7.34
C GLU A 129 -10.52 -13.03 8.35
N LYS A 130 -10.77 -14.33 8.36
CA LYS A 130 -11.65 -14.99 9.32
C LYS A 130 -11.40 -16.50 9.44
N PHE A 131 -11.87 -17.03 10.55
CA PHE A 131 -11.99 -18.45 10.84
C PHE A 131 -13.47 -18.83 10.77
N VAL A 132 -13.81 -19.90 10.05
CA VAL A 132 -15.17 -20.42 10.02
C VAL A 132 -15.16 -21.83 10.61
N LEU A 133 -15.86 -22.01 11.72
CA LEU A 133 -16.02 -23.28 12.42
C LEU A 133 -17.43 -23.78 12.18
N ASP A 134 -17.52 -24.84 11.40
CA ASP A 134 -18.80 -25.28 10.84
C ASP A 134 -19.47 -24.08 10.15
N ASP A 135 -20.51 -23.46 10.72
CA ASP A 135 -21.20 -22.27 10.18
C ASP A 135 -20.95 -20.99 10.98
N LYS A 136 -20.10 -21.04 12.03
CA LYS A 136 -19.82 -19.88 12.89
C LYS A 136 -18.57 -19.14 12.45
N ILE A 137 -18.69 -17.82 12.31
CA ILE A 137 -17.58 -16.94 11.88
C ILE A 137 -16.89 -16.33 13.09
N PHE A 138 -15.57 -16.42 13.11
CA PHE A 138 -14.67 -15.81 14.10
C PHE A 138 -13.60 -15.00 13.38
N TYR A 139 -13.20 -13.88 13.96
CA TYR A 139 -12.20 -13.00 13.38
C TYR A 139 -10.86 -13.04 14.12
N THR A 140 -10.80 -13.76 15.20
CA THR A 140 -9.60 -14.14 15.95
C THR A 140 -9.66 -15.63 16.19
N ILE A 141 -8.54 -16.22 16.57
CA ILE A 141 -8.52 -17.63 17.00
C ILE A 141 -9.53 -17.77 18.14
N PRO A 142 -10.53 -18.66 18.01
CA PRO A 142 -11.54 -18.83 19.05
C PRO A 142 -10.91 -19.28 20.37
N GLU A 143 -11.30 -18.61 21.45
CA GLU A 143 -10.85 -18.97 22.79
C GLU A 143 -11.37 -20.34 23.21
N GLY A 144 -10.59 -21.06 24.03
CA GLY A 144 -10.97 -22.36 24.57
C GLY A 144 -10.84 -23.53 23.59
N ASN A 145 -10.28 -23.32 22.40
CA ASN A 145 -10.10 -24.37 21.38
C ASN A 145 -11.38 -25.21 21.16
N PRO A 146 -12.45 -24.60 20.63
CA PRO A 146 -13.73 -25.30 20.48
C PRO A 146 -13.62 -26.53 19.58
N GLU A 147 -14.51 -27.48 19.79
CA GLU A 147 -14.71 -28.64 18.93
C GLU A 147 -15.50 -28.22 17.69
N CYS A 148 -15.11 -28.70 16.52
CA CYS A 148 -15.85 -28.52 15.28
C CYS A 148 -15.59 -29.66 14.31
N ASN A 149 -16.52 -29.87 13.38
CA ASN A 149 -16.31 -30.82 12.30
C ASN A 149 -15.39 -30.25 11.22
N TYR A 150 -15.55 -28.97 10.89
CA TYR A 150 -14.80 -28.30 9.85
C TYR A 150 -14.22 -26.97 10.33
N LEU A 151 -12.94 -26.80 10.06
CA LEU A 151 -12.25 -25.52 10.17
C LEU A 151 -11.97 -24.98 8.77
N THR A 152 -12.47 -23.79 8.46
CA THR A 152 -12.13 -23.06 7.24
C THR A 152 -11.37 -21.79 7.60
N LEU A 153 -10.29 -21.53 6.90
CA LEU A 153 -9.57 -20.27 6.94
C LEU A 153 -9.86 -19.49 5.65
N GLU A 154 -10.31 -18.26 5.79
CA GLU A 154 -10.32 -17.30 4.70
C GLU A 154 -9.07 -16.43 4.82
N ILE A 155 -8.23 -16.48 3.80
CA ILE A 155 -6.87 -15.94 3.80
C ILE A 155 -6.72 -15.02 2.60
N LYS A 156 -6.18 -13.84 2.82
CA LYS A 156 -5.72 -12.94 1.79
C LYS A 156 -4.19 -12.97 1.71
N PHE A 157 -3.68 -13.17 0.51
CA PHE A 157 -2.26 -13.06 0.21
C PHE A 157 -2.02 -11.78 -0.59
N ILE A 158 -1.03 -10.98 -0.19
CA ILE A 158 -0.52 -9.89 -1.01
C ILE A 158 0.75 -10.39 -1.67
N CYS A 159 0.80 -10.28 -2.99
CA CYS A 159 1.86 -10.83 -3.82
C CYS A 159 2.55 -9.75 -4.65
N PHE A 160 3.82 -9.99 -4.96
CA PHE A 160 4.68 -9.10 -5.73
C PHE A 160 5.52 -9.89 -6.74
N SER A 161 5.95 -9.25 -7.83
CA SER A 161 6.76 -9.91 -8.88
C SER A 161 8.11 -10.40 -8.34
N ASN A 162 8.41 -11.69 -8.53
CA ASN A 162 9.72 -12.26 -8.23
C ASN A 162 10.82 -11.64 -9.09
N ILE A 163 10.53 -11.29 -10.34
CA ILE A 163 11.51 -10.70 -11.27
C ILE A 163 11.99 -9.36 -10.72
N ILE A 164 11.04 -8.47 -10.36
CA ILE A 164 11.37 -7.15 -9.82
C ILE A 164 12.10 -7.29 -8.48
N PHE A 165 11.61 -8.17 -7.60
CA PHE A 165 12.26 -8.41 -6.31
C PHE A 165 13.71 -8.86 -6.48
N ASN A 166 13.97 -9.82 -7.36
CA ASN A 166 15.32 -10.33 -7.59
C ASN A 166 16.23 -9.24 -8.13
N GLN A 167 15.80 -8.44 -9.12
CA GLN A 167 16.57 -7.33 -9.65
C GLN A 167 16.92 -6.27 -8.59
N LEU A 168 15.98 -5.94 -7.69
CA LEU A 168 16.23 -5.01 -6.59
C LEU A 168 17.14 -5.64 -5.52
N SER A 169 16.91 -6.91 -5.19
CA SER A 169 17.72 -7.62 -4.21
C SER A 169 19.17 -7.80 -4.64
N GLU A 170 19.40 -8.15 -5.91
CA GLU A 170 20.75 -8.27 -6.49
C GLU A 170 21.47 -6.93 -6.45
N HIS A 171 20.81 -5.87 -6.90
CA HIS A 171 21.38 -4.53 -6.88
C HIS A 171 21.75 -4.04 -5.47
N LEU A 172 20.90 -4.27 -4.48
CA LEU A 172 21.24 -3.93 -3.09
C LEU A 172 22.39 -4.78 -2.54
N LYS A 173 22.43 -6.08 -2.89
CA LYS A 173 23.54 -6.97 -2.50
C LYS A 173 24.88 -6.57 -3.11
N GLU A 174 24.92 -6.08 -4.35
CA GLU A 174 26.12 -5.53 -4.99
C GLU A 174 26.70 -4.37 -4.17
N ASN A 175 25.82 -3.61 -3.48
CA ASN A 175 26.20 -2.53 -2.56
C ASN A 175 26.32 -2.99 -1.09
N HIS A 176 26.43 -4.30 -0.84
CA HIS A 176 26.53 -4.92 0.49
C HIS A 176 25.33 -4.66 1.42
N ILE A 177 24.16 -4.37 0.84
CA ILE A 177 22.92 -4.09 1.58
C ILE A 177 21.97 -5.28 1.48
N SER A 178 21.47 -5.74 2.62
CA SER A 178 20.46 -6.81 2.68
C SER A 178 19.04 -6.25 2.82
N ILE A 179 18.06 -6.94 2.24
CA ILE A 179 16.64 -6.65 2.50
C ILE A 179 16.22 -7.47 3.72
N GLU A 180 15.82 -6.78 4.79
CA GLU A 180 15.30 -7.42 6.01
C GLU A 180 13.85 -7.83 5.86
N ASN A 181 12.99 -6.89 5.45
CA ASN A 181 11.58 -7.11 5.22
C ASN A 181 11.16 -6.53 3.88
N LEU A 182 10.19 -7.21 3.25
CA LEU A 182 9.50 -6.76 2.05
C LEU A 182 8.04 -6.51 2.42
N LEU A 183 7.57 -5.28 2.24
CA LEU A 183 6.29 -4.82 2.74
C LEU A 183 5.46 -4.18 1.62
N CYS A 184 4.14 -4.36 1.64
CA CYS A 184 3.22 -3.61 0.77
C CYS A 184 2.93 -2.24 1.39
N SER A 185 3.42 -1.17 0.76
CA SER A 185 3.33 0.19 1.31
C SER A 185 1.88 0.63 1.58
N SER A 186 0.98 0.47 0.60
CA SER A 186 -0.42 0.87 0.75
C SER A 186 -1.15 0.09 1.87
N TYR A 187 -0.84 -1.19 2.05
CA TYR A 187 -1.39 -2.00 3.14
C TYR A 187 -0.94 -1.49 4.50
N ILE A 188 0.38 -1.36 4.71
CA ILE A 188 0.91 -0.93 6.01
C ILE A 188 0.58 0.54 6.34
N LYS A 189 0.51 1.42 5.33
CA LYS A 189 0.00 2.78 5.49
C LYS A 189 -1.41 2.78 6.05
N SER A 190 -2.31 1.99 5.45
CA SER A 190 -3.70 1.92 5.90
C SER A 190 -3.83 1.41 7.35
N LEU A 191 -3.01 0.44 7.75
CA LEU A 191 -2.94 -0.04 9.14
C LEU A 191 -2.51 1.06 10.12
N ASN A 192 -1.51 1.85 9.72
CA ASN A 192 -1.00 2.93 10.56
C ASN A 192 -2.02 4.08 10.65
N TYR A 193 -2.61 4.48 9.51
CA TYR A 193 -3.57 5.58 9.47
C TYR A 193 -4.89 5.23 10.16
N ASN A 194 -5.30 3.96 10.15
CA ASN A 194 -6.47 3.51 10.89
C ASN A 194 -6.46 3.96 12.36
N GLN A 195 -5.29 4.07 12.97
CA GLN A 195 -5.12 4.50 14.36
C GLN A 195 -5.31 6.01 14.54
N LEU A 196 -5.12 6.82 13.48
CA LEU A 196 -5.33 8.28 13.54
C LEU A 196 -6.82 8.67 13.61
N PHE A 197 -7.71 7.75 13.24
CA PHE A 197 -9.15 7.97 13.14
C PHE A 197 -9.93 7.09 14.14
N GLU A 198 -9.42 6.90 15.35
CA GLU A 198 -10.01 6.02 16.38
C GLU A 198 -11.45 6.38 16.79
N LYS A 199 -11.84 7.66 16.63
CA LYS A 199 -13.20 8.14 16.91
C LYS A 199 -14.28 7.51 15.99
N TYR A 200 -13.88 6.89 14.88
CA TYR A 200 -14.78 6.24 13.93
C TYR A 200 -14.69 4.73 14.03
N ASP A 201 -15.86 4.05 14.02
CA ASP A 201 -15.91 2.60 14.01
C ASP A 201 -15.59 2.04 12.61
N LYS A 202 -16.16 2.64 11.56
CA LYS A 202 -15.90 2.24 10.17
C LYS A 202 -15.02 3.27 9.47
N LYS A 203 -13.93 2.80 8.90
CA LYS A 203 -12.97 3.66 8.20
C LYS A 203 -12.68 3.06 6.83
N VAL A 204 -12.86 3.87 5.82
CA VAL A 204 -12.57 3.51 4.43
C VAL A 204 -11.43 4.39 3.95
N PHE A 205 -10.35 3.78 3.53
CA PHE A 205 -9.20 4.47 2.94
C PHE A 205 -9.16 4.17 1.45
N ILE A 206 -9.12 5.21 0.63
CA ILE A 206 -8.87 5.12 -0.80
C ILE A 206 -7.53 5.80 -1.06
N ASP A 207 -6.51 5.02 -1.33
CA ASP A 207 -5.17 5.49 -1.69
C ASP A 207 -5.06 5.54 -3.21
N ILE A 208 -4.98 6.76 -3.78
CA ILE A 208 -4.79 6.95 -5.22
C ILE A 208 -3.31 7.30 -5.45
N GLY A 209 -2.53 6.29 -5.82
CA GLY A 209 -1.14 6.45 -6.20
C GLY A 209 -0.97 6.91 -7.65
N TYR A 210 0.27 6.92 -8.14
CA TYR A 210 0.57 7.32 -9.51
C TYR A 210 0.07 6.30 -10.54
N ARG A 211 0.36 4.99 -10.36
CA ARG A 211 -0.01 3.93 -11.31
C ARG A 211 -1.02 2.92 -10.80
N LYS A 212 -1.24 2.89 -9.49
CA LYS A 212 -2.21 2.03 -8.85
C LYS A 212 -3.00 2.77 -7.79
N SER A 213 -4.13 2.23 -7.43
CA SER A 213 -4.91 2.65 -6.27
C SER A 213 -5.15 1.45 -5.36
N SER A 214 -5.46 1.70 -4.11
CA SER A 214 -5.89 0.65 -3.19
C SER A 214 -7.05 1.10 -2.32
N LEU A 215 -7.86 0.13 -1.91
CA LEU A 215 -8.95 0.31 -0.97
C LEU A 215 -8.70 -0.52 0.26
N SER A 216 -8.83 0.11 1.43
CA SER A 216 -8.81 -0.58 2.72
C SER A 216 -10.05 -0.21 3.52
N ILE A 217 -10.72 -1.20 4.10
CA ILE A 217 -11.90 -1.00 4.96
C ILE A 217 -11.61 -1.61 6.32
N PHE A 218 -11.84 -0.81 7.36
CA PHE A 218 -11.69 -1.23 8.74
C PHE A 218 -13.01 -1.15 9.51
N ASP A 219 -13.20 -2.14 10.38
CA ASP A 219 -14.18 -2.11 11.46
C ASP A 219 -13.42 -1.98 12.78
N LYS A 220 -13.47 -0.79 13.38
CA LYS A 220 -12.59 -0.40 14.48
C LYS A 220 -11.12 -0.58 14.10
N ASN A 221 -10.44 -1.55 14.68
CA ASN A 221 -9.03 -1.82 14.39
C ASN A 221 -8.81 -3.06 13.49
N ARG A 222 -9.90 -3.68 13.02
CA ARG A 222 -9.84 -4.87 12.18
C ARG A 222 -9.96 -4.51 10.72
N LEU A 223 -9.02 -4.97 9.91
CA LEU A 223 -9.13 -4.91 8.45
C LEU A 223 -10.23 -5.89 8.00
N ILE A 224 -11.22 -5.38 7.27
CA ILE A 224 -12.30 -6.18 6.67
C ILE A 224 -11.99 -6.48 5.21
N LEU A 225 -11.44 -5.49 4.49
CA LEU A 225 -11.17 -5.58 3.07
C LEU A 225 -9.87 -4.84 2.73
N PHE A 226 -9.09 -5.44 1.85
CA PHE A 226 -7.97 -4.79 1.18
C PHE A 226 -7.95 -5.22 -0.28
N ASN A 227 -8.06 -4.25 -1.19
CA ASN A 227 -8.03 -4.47 -2.64
C ASN A 227 -7.01 -3.54 -3.29
N ILE A 228 -6.38 -4.05 -4.35
CA ILE A 228 -5.44 -3.30 -5.20
C ILE A 228 -6.05 -3.17 -6.59
N ILE A 229 -6.02 -1.96 -7.13
CA ILE A 229 -6.54 -1.62 -8.45
C ILE A 229 -5.37 -1.09 -9.30
N PRO A 230 -5.06 -1.67 -10.47
CA PRO A 230 -3.94 -1.27 -11.31
C PRO A 230 -4.21 0.03 -12.10
N LEU A 231 -4.92 0.97 -11.51
CA LEU A 231 -5.23 2.30 -12.04
C LEU A 231 -4.85 3.37 -11.01
N GLY A 232 -4.30 4.49 -11.47
CA GLY A 232 -3.92 5.62 -10.63
C GLY A 232 -3.81 6.91 -11.42
N GLY A 233 -3.25 7.95 -10.83
CA GLY A 233 -3.17 9.31 -11.40
C GLY A 233 -2.49 9.40 -12.77
N ASN A 234 -1.60 8.48 -13.12
CA ASN A 234 -0.97 8.43 -14.45
C ASN A 234 -1.95 8.07 -15.57
N HIS A 235 -2.99 7.31 -15.26
CA HIS A 235 -4.03 6.97 -16.26
C HIS A 235 -4.84 8.21 -16.63
N ILE A 236 -5.07 9.12 -15.68
CA ILE A 236 -5.66 10.44 -15.95
C ILE A 236 -4.76 11.24 -16.90
N THR A 237 -3.44 11.24 -16.65
CA THR A 237 -2.46 11.92 -17.50
C THR A 237 -2.49 11.38 -18.94
N LYS A 238 -2.54 10.07 -19.09
CA LYS A 238 -2.62 9.40 -20.41
C LYS A 238 -3.91 9.74 -21.15
N ASP A 239 -5.05 9.76 -20.45
CA ASP A 239 -6.33 10.13 -21.06
C ASP A 239 -6.31 11.58 -21.54
N ILE A 240 -5.77 12.51 -20.73
CA ILE A 240 -5.58 13.91 -21.14
C ILE A 240 -4.68 13.97 -22.38
N SER A 241 -3.55 13.28 -22.38
CA SER A 241 -2.62 13.21 -23.51
C SER A 241 -3.31 12.72 -24.78
N GLN A 242 -4.06 11.64 -24.68
CA GLN A 242 -4.74 11.02 -25.82
C GLN A 242 -5.88 11.91 -26.36
N VAL A 243 -6.72 12.46 -25.49
CA VAL A 243 -7.87 13.27 -25.90
C VAL A 243 -7.45 14.63 -26.47
N LEU A 244 -6.42 15.23 -25.90
CA LEU A 244 -5.94 16.56 -26.31
C LEU A 244 -4.84 16.51 -27.36
N GLY A 245 -4.28 15.34 -27.67
CA GLY A 245 -3.18 15.18 -28.65
C GLY A 245 -1.87 15.86 -28.23
N ILE A 246 -1.56 15.90 -26.93
CA ILE A 246 -0.37 16.53 -26.35
C ILE A 246 0.52 15.49 -25.65
N SER A 247 1.75 15.85 -25.31
CA SER A 247 2.67 14.96 -24.61
C SER A 247 2.17 14.58 -23.22
N GLU A 248 2.57 13.40 -22.69
CA GLU A 248 2.26 13.01 -21.32
C GLU A 248 2.86 14.01 -20.31
N GLU A 249 4.01 14.59 -20.58
CA GLU A 249 4.66 15.60 -19.72
C GLU A 249 3.83 16.90 -19.62
N ASP A 250 3.32 17.38 -20.77
CA ASP A 250 2.44 18.56 -20.80
C ASP A 250 1.11 18.24 -20.11
N SER A 251 0.55 17.05 -20.33
CA SER A 251 -0.67 16.55 -19.68
C SER A 251 -0.55 16.48 -18.16
N GLU A 252 0.59 15.96 -17.66
CA GLU A 252 0.88 15.91 -16.23
C GLU A 252 1.02 17.32 -15.64
N SER A 253 1.66 18.23 -16.39
CA SER A 253 1.81 19.63 -15.98
C SER A 253 0.45 20.32 -15.90
N ILE A 254 -0.45 20.09 -16.87
CA ILE A 254 -1.83 20.62 -16.87
C ILE A 254 -2.59 20.06 -15.68
N LYS A 255 -2.58 18.75 -15.48
CA LYS A 255 -3.24 18.09 -14.35
C LYS A 255 -2.78 18.66 -13.00
N LYS A 256 -1.48 18.84 -12.80
CA LYS A 256 -0.92 19.41 -11.57
C LYS A 256 -1.30 20.88 -11.37
N SER A 257 -1.39 21.66 -12.43
CA SER A 257 -1.78 23.08 -12.33
C SER A 257 -3.24 23.26 -11.91
N LEU A 258 -4.12 22.38 -12.34
CA LEU A 258 -5.53 22.38 -11.93
C LEU A 258 -5.71 22.12 -10.43
N ASN A 259 -4.87 21.28 -9.84
CA ASN A 259 -4.90 21.02 -8.40
C ASN A 259 -4.55 22.24 -7.54
N GLN A 260 -3.87 23.24 -8.11
CA GLN A 260 -3.34 24.40 -7.39
C GLN A 260 -4.23 25.64 -7.50
N THR A 261 -5.01 25.76 -8.55
CA THR A 261 -5.62 27.05 -8.93
C THR A 261 -7.14 27.06 -8.93
N GLU A 262 -7.82 25.94 -9.17
CA GLU A 262 -9.27 25.91 -9.31
C GLU A 262 -9.86 24.57 -8.90
N SER A 263 -11.04 24.60 -8.29
CA SER A 263 -11.85 23.42 -8.05
C SER A 263 -12.29 22.80 -9.38
N ILE A 264 -11.78 21.63 -9.70
CA ILE A 264 -12.16 20.90 -10.93
C ILE A 264 -13.65 20.53 -10.90
N PHE A 265 -14.21 20.42 -9.71
CA PHE A 265 -15.57 19.96 -9.48
C PHE A 265 -16.56 21.07 -9.12
N SER A 266 -16.15 22.35 -9.23
CA SER A 266 -17.08 23.48 -9.03
C SER A 266 -18.05 23.59 -10.21
N ASP A 267 -19.32 23.83 -9.88
CA ASP A 267 -20.45 23.90 -10.84
C ASP A 267 -20.51 25.21 -11.66
N ASP A 268 -19.51 26.08 -11.56
CA ASP A 268 -19.51 27.34 -12.27
C ASP A 268 -19.34 27.15 -13.79
N SER A 269 -20.45 27.22 -14.48
CA SER A 269 -20.65 27.03 -15.91
C SER A 269 -20.04 28.12 -16.81
N LYS A 270 -19.06 28.87 -16.36
CA LYS A 270 -18.33 29.80 -17.22
C LYS A 270 -17.34 29.06 -18.08
N LYS A 271 -17.43 29.21 -19.39
CA LYS A 271 -16.48 28.72 -20.39
C LYS A 271 -15.12 29.39 -20.16
N GLU A 272 -14.34 28.91 -19.20
CA GLU A 272 -13.01 29.39 -18.97
C GLU A 272 -11.99 28.49 -19.70
N PHE A 273 -11.06 29.15 -20.36
CA PHE A 273 -9.91 28.53 -20.97
C PHE A 273 -8.77 28.53 -19.97
N ILE A 274 -7.88 27.55 -20.04
CA ILE A 274 -6.69 27.48 -19.20
C ILE A 274 -5.86 28.75 -19.42
N SER A 275 -5.86 29.64 -18.42
CA SER A 275 -5.22 30.96 -18.49
C SER A 275 -3.73 30.93 -18.12
N ASN A 276 -3.18 29.80 -17.73
CA ASN A 276 -1.78 29.69 -17.31
C ASN A 276 -0.83 29.94 -18.49
N SER A 277 -0.13 31.08 -18.46
CA SER A 277 0.72 31.58 -19.55
C SER A 277 1.83 30.59 -19.99
N LYS A 278 2.36 29.79 -19.06
CA LYS A 278 3.37 28.77 -19.37
C LYS A 278 2.83 27.60 -20.19
N ILE A 279 1.55 27.27 -20.00
CA ILE A 279 0.85 26.18 -20.69
C ILE A 279 0.31 26.70 -22.03
N LYS A 280 -0.22 27.91 -22.07
CA LYS A 280 -0.80 28.54 -23.27
C LYS A 280 0.17 28.63 -24.43
N ASN A 281 1.47 28.86 -24.15
CA ASN A 281 2.52 28.95 -25.17
C ASN A 281 2.94 27.58 -25.77
N LYS A 282 2.63 26.47 -25.07
CA LYS A 282 2.91 25.11 -25.55
C LYS A 282 1.73 24.48 -26.29
N LEU A 283 0.51 24.97 -26.04
CA LEU A 283 -0.70 24.41 -26.62
C LEU A 283 -1.03 25.15 -27.93
N LYS A 284 -1.03 24.41 -29.03
CA LYS A 284 -1.40 24.93 -30.35
C LYS A 284 -2.90 25.27 -30.49
N GLN A 285 -3.73 24.93 -29.48
CA GLN A 285 -5.18 25.09 -29.47
C GLN A 285 -5.66 25.58 -28.10
N ASN A 286 -6.75 26.34 -28.09
CA ASN A 286 -7.48 26.69 -26.86
C ASN A 286 -8.18 25.43 -26.32
N ILE A 287 -7.69 24.87 -25.24
CA ILE A 287 -8.31 23.71 -24.58
C ILE A 287 -9.47 24.16 -23.73
N SER A 288 -10.65 23.59 -23.99
CA SER A 288 -11.83 23.79 -23.16
C SER A 288 -11.63 23.17 -21.78
N LEU A 289 -11.79 23.97 -20.73
CA LEU A 289 -11.75 23.48 -19.36
C LEU A 289 -12.83 22.42 -19.11
N ASP A 290 -14.02 22.58 -19.71
CA ASP A 290 -15.11 21.61 -19.60
C ASP A 290 -14.74 20.22 -20.17
N LEU A 291 -14.07 20.18 -21.34
CA LEU A 291 -13.58 18.92 -21.90
C LEU A 291 -12.56 18.26 -20.97
N LEU A 292 -11.63 19.04 -20.45
CA LEU A 292 -10.60 18.55 -19.54
C LEU A 292 -11.22 17.99 -18.25
N LYS A 293 -12.20 18.70 -17.67
CA LYS A 293 -12.97 18.22 -16.51
C LYS A 293 -13.65 16.89 -16.80
N LYS A 294 -14.33 16.75 -17.93
CA LYS A 294 -15.00 15.51 -18.34
C LYS A 294 -14.04 14.32 -18.45
N VAL A 295 -12.86 14.53 -19.03
CA VAL A 295 -11.82 13.48 -19.13
C VAL A 295 -11.37 13.04 -17.75
N ILE A 296 -11.06 13.99 -16.88
CA ILE A 296 -10.60 13.70 -15.51
C ILE A 296 -11.68 12.99 -14.71
N HIS A 297 -12.93 13.47 -14.76
CA HIS A 297 -14.06 12.86 -14.04
C HIS A 297 -14.30 11.42 -14.50
N ALA A 298 -14.28 11.16 -15.80
CA ALA A 298 -14.51 9.81 -16.33
C ALA A 298 -13.50 8.80 -15.75
N ARG A 299 -12.22 9.16 -15.69
CA ARG A 299 -11.18 8.27 -15.13
C ARG A 299 -11.28 8.15 -13.61
N ILE A 300 -11.57 9.22 -12.91
CA ILE A 300 -11.80 9.17 -11.46
C ILE A 300 -12.98 8.28 -11.13
N ASP A 301 -14.09 8.41 -11.88
CA ASP A 301 -15.27 7.56 -11.73
C ASP A 301 -14.92 6.08 -11.91
N GLU A 302 -14.12 5.76 -12.91
CA GLU A 302 -13.68 4.38 -13.13
C GLU A 302 -12.84 3.88 -11.96
N ILE A 303 -11.84 4.65 -11.48
CA ILE A 303 -11.01 4.26 -10.33
C ILE A 303 -11.89 4.03 -9.09
N LEU A 304 -12.81 4.96 -8.80
CA LEU A 304 -13.70 4.85 -7.65
C LEU A 304 -14.68 3.68 -7.80
N ASN A 305 -15.27 3.50 -8.96
CA ASN A 305 -16.21 2.39 -9.21
C ASN A 305 -15.53 1.03 -9.10
N LEU A 306 -14.31 0.89 -9.64
CA LEU A 306 -13.52 -0.36 -9.50
C LEU A 306 -13.09 -0.58 -8.05
N SER A 307 -12.70 0.47 -7.34
CA SER A 307 -12.35 0.39 -5.92
C SER A 307 -13.52 -0.12 -5.07
N LEU A 308 -14.73 0.33 -5.41
CA LEU A 308 -15.95 0.06 -4.63
C LEU A 308 -16.77 -1.12 -5.20
N LYS A 309 -16.28 -1.76 -6.26
CA LYS A 309 -16.98 -2.88 -6.91
C LYS A 309 -17.22 -4.00 -5.89
N ASN A 310 -18.44 -4.52 -5.90
CA ASN A 310 -18.90 -5.60 -5.01
C ASN A 310 -18.99 -5.23 -3.52
N ILE A 311 -18.88 -3.94 -3.16
CA ILE A 311 -19.05 -3.50 -1.78
C ILE A 311 -20.48 -3.01 -1.59
N ASN A 312 -21.21 -3.71 -0.72
CA ASN A 312 -22.51 -3.24 -0.27
C ASN A 312 -22.32 -2.33 0.95
N PHE A 313 -22.17 -1.03 0.72
CA PHE A 313 -21.98 -0.06 1.80
C PHE A 313 -23.16 0.01 2.77
N SER A 314 -24.39 -0.24 2.30
CA SER A 314 -25.56 -0.24 3.19
C SER A 314 -25.50 -1.35 4.24
N SER A 315 -24.87 -2.47 3.94
CA SER A 315 -24.65 -3.55 4.92
C SER A 315 -23.43 -3.31 5.81
N LEU A 316 -22.44 -2.55 5.34
CA LEU A 316 -21.23 -2.24 6.11
C LEU A 316 -21.41 -1.06 7.06
N ILE A 317 -22.28 -0.11 6.71
CA ILE A 317 -22.48 1.15 7.45
C ILE A 317 -23.83 1.10 8.18
N ASN A 318 -23.84 0.50 9.35
CA ASN A 318 -25.02 0.47 10.19
C ASN A 318 -25.32 1.83 10.87
N ASP A 319 -24.28 2.64 11.09
CA ASP A 319 -24.38 3.99 11.69
C ASP A 319 -23.49 4.97 10.92
N LYS A 320 -24.14 5.84 10.14
CA LYS A 320 -23.45 6.88 9.36
C LYS A 320 -22.56 7.77 10.24
N ASN A 321 -22.98 8.05 11.47
CA ASN A 321 -22.24 8.94 12.38
C ASN A 321 -20.88 8.40 12.84
N LYS A 322 -20.65 7.11 12.62
CA LYS A 322 -19.41 6.43 13.01
C LYS A 322 -18.53 6.03 11.82
N CYS A 323 -18.81 6.57 10.64
CA CYS A 323 -18.14 6.20 9.40
C CYS A 323 -17.37 7.39 8.82
N ILE A 324 -16.11 7.15 8.40
CA ILE A 324 -15.29 8.14 7.69
C ILE A 324 -14.73 7.55 6.39
N LEU A 325 -14.65 8.40 5.36
CA LEU A 325 -13.91 8.14 4.13
C LEU A 325 -12.64 8.99 4.11
N VAL A 326 -11.49 8.36 3.92
CA VAL A 326 -10.19 9.02 3.89
C VAL A 326 -9.53 8.78 2.54
N PHE A 327 -9.24 9.86 1.83
CA PHE A 327 -8.44 9.84 0.62
C PHE A 327 -6.97 10.07 0.95
N THR A 328 -6.09 9.24 0.39
CA THR A 328 -4.63 9.33 0.53
C THR A 328 -3.95 9.18 -0.83
N GLY A 329 -2.64 9.37 -0.87
CA GLY A 329 -1.84 9.29 -2.10
C GLY A 329 -1.86 10.58 -2.92
N GLU A 330 -0.80 10.78 -3.71
CA GLU A 330 -0.66 12.02 -4.50
C GLU A 330 -1.72 12.17 -5.60
N GLY A 331 -2.22 11.05 -6.14
CA GLY A 331 -3.31 11.06 -7.13
C GLY A 331 -4.63 11.57 -6.58
N SER A 332 -4.85 11.49 -5.27
CA SER A 332 -6.08 12.00 -4.64
C SER A 332 -6.15 13.52 -4.58
N LYS A 333 -5.02 14.23 -4.77
CA LYS A 333 -4.97 15.69 -4.78
C LYS A 333 -5.80 16.33 -5.90
N ILE A 334 -6.13 15.57 -6.94
CA ILE A 334 -7.01 16.03 -8.01
C ILE A 334 -8.48 16.11 -7.58
N LEU A 335 -8.85 15.43 -6.50
CA LEU A 335 -10.20 15.45 -5.94
C LEU A 335 -10.39 16.74 -5.15
N ASP A 336 -11.46 17.47 -5.44
CA ASP A 336 -11.80 18.65 -4.68
C ASP A 336 -12.51 18.28 -3.37
N LYS A 337 -12.00 18.82 -2.27
CA LYS A 337 -12.53 18.59 -0.92
C LYS A 337 -13.99 19.06 -0.75
N ASN A 338 -14.40 20.07 -1.52
CA ASN A 338 -15.72 20.68 -1.45
C ASN A 338 -16.61 20.32 -2.66
N SER A 339 -16.30 19.23 -3.33
CA SER A 339 -17.00 18.83 -4.54
C SER A 339 -18.38 18.25 -4.23
N ILE A 340 -19.42 18.91 -4.76
CA ILE A 340 -20.81 18.40 -4.76
C ILE A 340 -20.87 16.97 -5.35
N TYR A 341 -20.02 16.67 -6.33
CA TYR A 341 -19.89 15.35 -6.92
C TYR A 341 -19.50 14.29 -5.87
N LEU A 342 -18.46 14.54 -5.05
CA LEU A 342 -18.04 13.62 -4.00
C LEU A 342 -19.08 13.50 -2.89
N GLU A 343 -19.69 14.63 -2.49
CA GLU A 343 -20.75 14.64 -1.50
C GLU A 343 -21.94 13.79 -1.93
N ASN A 344 -22.38 13.91 -3.17
CA ASN A 344 -23.48 13.12 -3.72
C ASN A 344 -23.12 11.63 -3.82
N LYS A 345 -21.89 11.32 -4.26
CA LYS A 345 -21.42 9.93 -4.43
C LYS A 345 -21.21 9.22 -3.08
N PHE A 346 -20.80 9.94 -2.05
CA PHE A 346 -20.40 9.41 -0.74
C PHE A 346 -21.25 9.96 0.42
N ASN A 347 -22.51 10.30 0.17
CA ASN A 347 -23.43 10.87 1.15
C ASN A 347 -23.73 9.98 2.37
N PHE A 348 -23.33 8.71 2.30
CA PHE A 348 -23.47 7.71 3.37
C PHE A 348 -22.32 7.75 4.38
N PHE A 349 -21.26 8.52 4.15
CA PHE A 349 -20.24 8.81 5.15
C PHE A 349 -20.60 10.07 5.95
N ARG A 350 -20.21 10.11 7.23
CA ARG A 350 -20.34 11.32 8.05
C ARG A 350 -19.39 12.41 7.60
N GLU A 351 -18.16 12.00 7.28
CA GLU A 351 -17.05 12.90 7.00
C GLU A 351 -16.16 12.30 5.91
N MET A 352 -15.67 13.16 5.06
CA MET A 352 -14.60 12.87 4.12
C MET A 352 -13.34 13.62 4.55
N ASN A 353 -12.20 12.96 4.55
CA ASN A 353 -10.91 13.52 4.90
C ASN A 353 -9.91 13.29 3.78
N PHE A 354 -9.12 14.30 3.47
CA PHE A 354 -7.99 14.22 2.53
C PHE A 354 -6.71 14.28 3.35
N PHE A 355 -6.14 13.11 3.58
CA PHE A 355 -4.95 12.97 4.41
C PHE A 355 -3.70 13.22 3.57
N GLU A 356 -2.99 14.30 3.88
CA GLU A 356 -1.76 14.67 3.19
C GLU A 356 -0.59 13.85 3.73
N GLU A 357 0.02 13.07 2.84
CA GLU A 357 1.16 12.21 3.15
C GLU A 357 2.48 12.97 2.97
N SER A 358 3.41 12.73 3.87
CA SER A 358 4.81 13.15 3.78
C SER A 358 5.73 11.94 3.72
N VAL A 359 7.00 12.13 3.35
CA VAL A 359 8.02 11.06 3.40
C VAL A 359 8.08 10.44 4.79
N SER A 360 8.04 11.29 5.81
CA SER A 360 8.08 10.85 7.19
C SER A 360 6.89 9.98 7.57
N THR A 361 5.65 10.37 7.22
CA THR A 361 4.44 9.59 7.56
C THR A 361 4.38 8.25 6.83
N ILE A 362 4.83 8.20 5.58
CA ILE A 362 4.87 6.97 4.79
C ILE A 362 5.87 5.98 5.39
N CYS A 363 7.12 6.37 5.57
CA CYS A 363 8.16 5.49 6.12
C CYS A 363 7.91 5.15 7.60
N GLN A 364 7.29 6.07 8.38
CA GLN A 364 6.86 5.81 9.76
C GLN A 364 5.87 4.65 9.81
N SER A 365 5.02 4.49 8.79
CA SER A 365 4.09 3.36 8.73
C SER A 365 4.83 2.02 8.71
N GLY A 366 5.93 1.92 7.94
CA GLY A 366 6.80 0.74 7.94
C GLY A 366 7.46 0.50 9.29
N TYR A 367 8.02 1.55 9.89
CA TYR A 367 8.66 1.46 11.20
C TYR A 367 7.68 1.01 12.30
N ASN A 368 6.48 1.59 12.33
CA ASN A 368 5.44 1.21 13.28
C ASN A 368 4.97 -0.24 13.06
N PHE A 369 4.90 -0.68 11.80
CA PHE A 369 4.53 -2.05 11.45
C PHE A 369 5.53 -3.06 12.01
N ASN A 370 6.82 -2.82 11.89
CA ASN A 370 7.87 -3.70 12.42
C ASN A 370 7.85 -3.79 13.96
N LYS A 371 7.36 -2.75 14.65
CA LYS A 371 7.29 -2.71 16.12
C LYS A 371 6.04 -3.35 16.68
N LYS A 372 4.99 -3.54 15.86
CA LYS A 372 3.69 -4.09 16.28
C LYS A 372 3.51 -5.51 15.77
N ASN A 373 2.90 -6.34 16.60
CA ASN A 373 2.40 -7.64 16.16
C ASN A 373 0.92 -7.48 15.80
N TYR A 374 0.57 -7.69 14.54
CA TYR A 374 -0.81 -7.71 14.09
C TYR A 374 -1.36 -9.13 14.22
N LEU A 375 -2.41 -9.32 15.01
CA LEU A 375 -2.99 -10.63 15.36
C LEU A 375 -3.48 -11.44 14.15
N TYR A 376 -3.85 -10.75 13.07
CA TYR A 376 -4.37 -11.35 11.84
C TYR A 376 -3.30 -11.56 10.77
N GLU A 377 -2.09 -11.04 10.96
CA GLU A 377 -1.01 -11.23 10.03
C GLU A 377 -0.06 -12.33 10.47
N VAL A 378 0.12 -13.30 9.60
CA VAL A 378 1.05 -14.40 9.83
C VAL A 378 2.43 -13.98 9.33
N ASN A 379 3.38 -13.81 10.25
CA ASN A 379 4.76 -13.53 9.91
C ASN A 379 5.30 -14.61 8.96
N ILE A 380 5.51 -14.23 7.70
CA ILE A 380 6.05 -15.12 6.65
C ILE A 380 7.53 -15.38 6.87
N VAL A 381 8.22 -14.43 7.46
CA VAL A 381 9.61 -14.58 7.83
C VAL A 381 9.64 -15.55 9.01
N SER A 382 9.98 -16.82 8.74
CA SER A 382 10.64 -17.59 9.77
C SER A 382 11.77 -16.70 10.26
N LYS A 383 11.63 -16.08 11.46
CA LYS A 383 12.80 -15.61 12.18
C LYS A 383 13.80 -16.73 11.98
N LYS A 384 14.90 -16.51 11.25
CA LYS A 384 16.01 -17.44 11.28
C LYS A 384 16.23 -17.61 12.76
N LEU A 385 15.78 -18.72 13.32
CA LEU A 385 16.15 -19.14 14.66
C LEU A 385 17.66 -18.98 14.58
N LYS A 386 18.22 -17.99 15.29
CA LYS A 386 19.65 -17.90 15.47
C LYS A 386 19.98 -19.32 15.90
N LYS A 387 20.60 -20.09 15.00
CA LYS A 387 21.19 -21.36 15.38
C LYS A 387 22.22 -20.90 16.39
N ASN A 388 21.88 -21.07 17.68
CA ASN A 388 22.86 -20.88 18.74
C ASN A 388 24.06 -21.65 18.29
N GLY A 389 25.16 -20.95 18.07
CA GLY A 389 26.37 -21.57 17.60
C GLY A 389 26.74 -22.69 18.58
N PHE A 390 27.45 -23.71 18.10
CA PHE A 390 27.88 -24.83 18.93
C PHE A 390 28.45 -24.39 20.29
N PHE A 391 29.16 -23.27 20.35
CA PHE A 391 29.70 -22.64 21.57
C PHE A 391 28.61 -22.04 22.49
N GLU A 392 27.55 -21.45 21.99
CA GLU A 392 26.44 -20.96 22.83
C GLU A 392 25.65 -22.13 23.46
N LYS A 393 25.51 -23.25 22.77
CA LYS A 393 24.91 -24.46 23.34
C LYS A 393 25.79 -25.09 24.43
N LEU A 394 27.12 -25.02 24.30
CA LEU A 394 28.07 -25.48 25.31
C LEU A 394 28.02 -24.59 26.58
N PHE A 395 27.91 -23.28 26.44
CA PHE A 395 27.80 -22.36 27.60
C PHE A 395 26.50 -22.54 28.40
N HIS A 396 25.39 -22.93 27.74
CA HIS A 396 24.14 -23.25 28.44
C HIS A 396 24.11 -24.67 29.06
N PHE A 397 25.09 -25.48 28.81
CA PHE A 397 25.19 -26.84 29.40
C PHE A 397 26.04 -26.85 30.69
N PHE A 398 26.78 -25.78 30.97
CA PHE A 398 27.66 -25.62 32.15
C PHE A 398 27.14 -24.55 33.15
N ASN A 399 25.98 -23.99 32.94
CA ASN A 399 25.22 -23.20 33.90
C ASN A 399 23.87 -23.91 34.11
#